data_16437509edcb87f440cfa0f6b76d0650
#
_entry.id   16437509edcb87f440cfa0f6b76d0650
#
_cell.length_a   1.000
_cell.length_b   1.000
_cell.length_c   1.000
_cell.angle_alpha   90.00
_cell.angle_beta   90.00
_cell.angle_gamma   90.00
#
_symmetry.space_group_name_H-M   'P 1'
#
loop_
_entity.id
_entity.type
_entity.pdbx_description
1 polymer ?
#
loop_
_entity_poly.entity_id
_entity_poly.type
_entity_poly.pdbx_seq_one_letter_code
_entity_poly.pdbx_strand_id
1 'polypeptide(L)'
;MSRGWLRLGAVAGLVAASLGLAAQSQAAPLPPIHHVFVIVLENESEASTFGPNSQAPYLAKTLTAQGAFVPGYYGTGHESNDNYISMISGQAPNPQNQGDCMIFSDFQPDVIGTNGQAVGSGCVFPSDVKTVADQLEAAGLTWRDYNQSMGADPTREPGECGHPGLNQQDHTQSATATDQYATRHNPFVYFHSIIDDTPRCDSHVVNLNLLSQDLARADSTPNYVFITPDLCADGHDATCADPHRPGGYQGIDDFLKTWVPRITGSPAFRNQNGLLLINFDESATSDTSSCCGEIAGPNSASPGIGGLGGGQTGAVLLSPCIRPGTVSKVSYNHYTMLRSVEDIFRLSHLGFAGLPGGQSFGSDIFTNAGCAAAARTVVKLRTPALASAVTAGPRVPIRWTTTGTPAASFTVQVRQTSAGGRGWRTLARRTTRHSLILNGQFGATYQTRVRAVTKSGAVSNWATATTVVPSRIPRGQYRGRWVTTAVRGAWGGRAITGLSPGATFAVRFVGGSLSIVGEVGPQDGSAQVTLDGKTTTVRLHAARPHTRRVLFAARLAGGRHRLRIRVVGAAVAIEGLAIANRRS
;
A
#
# COMPACT_ATOMS: atom_id res chain seq x y z
N MET A 1 36.64 79.60 -36.47
CA MET A 1 37.58 78.86 -35.63
C MET A 1 36.97 78.72 -34.29
N SER A 2 36.57 77.55 -33.89
CA SER A 2 36.45 76.96 -32.55
C SER A 2 35.40 75.85 -32.54
N ARG A 3 35.86 74.71 -32.20
CA ARG A 3 35.10 73.44 -32.18
C ARG A 3 34.34 73.34 -30.88
N GLY A 4 33.02 73.18 -30.92
CA GLY A 4 32.17 72.82 -29.76
C GLY A 4 31.92 71.32 -29.76
N TRP A 5 32.18 70.67 -28.62
CA TRP A 5 31.92 69.27 -28.36
C TRP A 5 30.54 69.11 -27.69
N LEU A 6 29.64 68.40 -28.37
CA LEU A 6 28.41 67.90 -27.76
C LEU A 6 28.72 66.61 -26.95
N ARG A 7 28.36 66.60 -25.70
CA ARG A 7 28.32 65.41 -24.88
C ARG A 7 26.90 64.87 -24.90
N LEU A 8 26.72 63.67 -25.46
CA LEU A 8 25.51 62.87 -25.30
C LEU A 8 25.57 62.17 -23.94
N GLY A 9 24.61 62.45 -23.06
CA GLY A 9 24.36 61.69 -21.86
C GLY A 9 23.41 60.54 -22.14
N ALA A 10 23.91 59.32 -21.95
CA ALA A 10 23.08 58.11 -21.99
C ALA A 10 22.35 57.92 -20.65
N VAL A 11 21.02 58.01 -20.65
CA VAL A 11 20.18 57.64 -19.54
C VAL A 11 19.90 56.14 -19.64
N ALA A 12 20.51 55.33 -18.77
CA ALA A 12 20.20 53.93 -18.60
C ALA A 12 18.97 53.77 -17.72
N GLY A 13 17.82 53.48 -18.32
CA GLY A 13 16.61 53.11 -17.59
C GLY A 13 16.73 51.66 -17.09
N LEU A 14 16.81 51.44 -15.77
CA LEU A 14 16.66 50.18 -15.12
C LEU A 14 15.16 49.78 -15.11
N VAL A 15 14.78 48.86 -15.97
CA VAL A 15 13.50 48.15 -15.89
C VAL A 15 13.68 47.01 -14.88
N ALA A 16 13.18 47.22 -13.64
CA ALA A 16 13.06 46.17 -12.64
C ALA A 16 11.89 45.25 -13.05
N ALA A 17 12.21 44.12 -13.65
CA ALA A 17 11.25 43.03 -13.85
C ALA A 17 10.98 42.39 -12.48
N SER A 18 9.85 42.72 -11.86
CA SER A 18 9.32 42.01 -10.70
C SER A 18 8.83 40.63 -11.18
N LEU A 19 9.67 39.61 -11.03
CA LEU A 19 9.27 38.22 -11.09
C LEU A 19 8.34 37.95 -9.90
N GLY A 20 7.04 38.02 -10.12
CA GLY A 20 6.04 37.52 -9.20
C GLY A 20 6.23 36.01 -9.07
N LEU A 21 6.89 35.56 -8.02
CA LEU A 21 6.80 34.19 -7.54
C LEU A 21 5.34 33.96 -7.15
N ALA A 22 4.56 33.34 -8.02
CA ALA A 22 3.28 32.78 -7.65
C ALA A 22 3.59 31.76 -6.54
N ALA A 23 3.23 32.10 -5.30
CA ALA A 23 3.25 31.16 -4.20
C ALA A 23 2.34 30.00 -4.61
N GLN A 24 2.92 28.84 -4.91
CA GLN A 24 2.16 27.61 -5.02
C GLN A 24 1.47 27.44 -3.67
N SER A 25 0.15 27.59 -3.66
CA SER A 25 -0.69 27.27 -2.53
C SER A 25 -0.41 25.78 -2.20
N GLN A 26 0.36 25.53 -1.14
CA GLN A 26 0.48 24.16 -0.62
C GLN A 26 -0.93 23.75 -0.21
N ALA A 27 -1.46 22.73 -0.87
CA ALA A 27 -2.72 22.13 -0.48
C ALA A 27 -2.68 21.84 1.03
N ALA A 28 -3.75 22.20 1.74
CA ALA A 28 -3.83 21.91 3.18
C ALA A 28 -3.60 20.41 3.41
N PRO A 29 -2.82 20.03 4.42
CA PRO A 29 -2.55 18.62 4.66
C PRO A 29 -3.85 17.88 4.94
N LEU A 30 -4.05 16.73 4.30
CA LEU A 30 -5.21 15.86 4.52
C LEU A 30 -5.34 15.50 5.99
N PRO A 31 -6.58 15.40 6.52
CA PRO A 31 -6.80 14.95 7.89
C PRO A 31 -6.28 13.51 8.08
N PRO A 32 -5.96 13.11 9.31
CA PRO A 32 -5.44 11.76 9.59
C PRO A 32 -6.54 10.70 9.51
N ILE A 33 -6.98 10.37 8.32
CA ILE A 33 -7.88 9.24 8.05
C ILE A 33 -7.08 7.94 8.18
N HIS A 34 -7.61 6.97 8.91
CA HIS A 34 -6.97 5.67 9.10
C HIS A 34 -7.76 4.51 8.50
N HIS A 35 -9.04 4.72 8.24
CA HIS A 35 -9.91 3.74 7.60
C HIS A 35 -10.73 4.44 6.52
N VAL A 36 -10.71 3.89 5.33
CA VAL A 36 -11.56 4.32 4.21
C VAL A 36 -12.51 3.18 3.88
N PHE A 37 -13.79 3.50 3.83
CA PHE A 37 -14.88 2.62 3.43
C PHE A 37 -15.45 3.16 2.13
N VAL A 38 -15.63 2.31 1.14
CA VAL A 38 -16.27 2.64 -0.13
C VAL A 38 -17.49 1.74 -0.28
N ILE A 39 -18.65 2.30 -0.55
CA ILE A 39 -19.86 1.59 -0.98
C ILE A 39 -20.13 2.05 -2.40
N VAL A 40 -20.17 1.12 -3.35
CA VAL A 40 -20.47 1.40 -4.75
C VAL A 40 -21.91 0.95 -5.04
N LEU A 41 -22.69 1.85 -5.58
CA LEU A 41 -24.05 1.66 -6.03
C LEU A 41 -24.08 1.73 -7.57
N GLU A 42 -25.22 1.45 -8.21
CA GLU A 42 -25.33 1.17 -9.63
C GLU A 42 -26.27 2.10 -10.39
N ASN A 43 -25.81 2.54 -11.58
CA ASN A 43 -26.62 3.00 -12.70
C ASN A 43 -27.54 4.23 -12.47
N GLU A 44 -27.23 5.11 -11.53
CA GLU A 44 -28.14 6.20 -11.19
C GLU A 44 -27.51 7.59 -11.36
N SER A 45 -28.23 8.47 -12.04
CA SER A 45 -27.80 9.85 -12.24
C SER A 45 -27.90 10.69 -10.96
N GLU A 46 -27.08 11.75 -10.87
CA GLU A 46 -27.16 12.72 -9.77
C GLU A 46 -28.57 13.33 -9.68
N ALA A 47 -29.15 13.73 -10.81
CA ALA A 47 -30.44 14.38 -10.85
C ALA A 47 -31.58 13.49 -10.35
N SER A 48 -31.57 12.19 -10.70
CA SER A 48 -32.57 11.22 -10.24
C SER A 48 -32.40 10.87 -8.77
N THR A 49 -31.15 10.64 -8.35
CA THR A 49 -30.83 10.20 -7.00
C THR A 49 -30.95 11.30 -5.96
N PHE A 50 -30.43 12.51 -6.25
CA PHE A 50 -30.33 13.59 -5.26
C PHE A 50 -31.32 14.73 -5.55
N GLY A 51 -32.09 14.64 -6.61
CA GLY A 51 -33.12 15.61 -6.93
C GLY A 51 -34.27 15.68 -5.92
N PRO A 52 -35.15 16.68 -6.02
CA PRO A 52 -36.22 16.95 -5.04
C PRO A 52 -37.23 15.79 -4.90
N ASN A 53 -37.38 14.97 -5.93
CA ASN A 53 -38.32 13.85 -6.00
C ASN A 53 -37.62 12.48 -5.79
N SER A 54 -36.42 12.47 -5.27
CA SER A 54 -35.65 11.25 -5.04
C SER A 54 -36.45 10.17 -4.30
N GLN A 55 -36.40 8.96 -4.83
CA GLN A 55 -37.01 7.79 -4.21
C GLN A 55 -36.05 7.07 -3.20
N ALA A 56 -34.82 7.59 -3.01
CA ALA A 56 -33.88 7.18 -1.98
C ALA A 56 -33.72 8.28 -0.91
N PRO A 57 -34.73 8.57 -0.08
CA PRO A 57 -34.72 9.72 0.83
C PRO A 57 -33.66 9.60 1.95
N TYR A 58 -33.24 8.40 2.31
CA TYR A 58 -32.16 8.22 3.28
C TYR A 58 -30.83 8.69 2.69
N LEU A 59 -30.50 8.27 1.48
CA LEU A 59 -29.31 8.71 0.78
C LEU A 59 -29.39 10.22 0.45
N ALA A 60 -30.45 10.65 -0.25
CA ALA A 60 -30.56 11.98 -0.82
C ALA A 60 -30.73 13.12 0.20
N LYS A 61 -31.37 12.85 1.35
CA LYS A 61 -31.70 13.88 2.36
C LYS A 61 -30.95 13.66 3.66
N THR A 62 -30.98 12.42 4.19
CA THR A 62 -30.39 12.14 5.50
C THR A 62 -28.87 12.13 5.45
N LEU A 63 -28.27 11.39 4.53
CA LEU A 63 -26.81 11.25 4.48
C LEU A 63 -26.14 12.51 3.94
N THR A 64 -26.69 13.19 2.96
CA THR A 64 -26.19 14.49 2.49
C THR A 64 -26.20 15.55 3.60
N ALA A 65 -27.23 15.56 4.45
CA ALA A 65 -27.29 16.44 5.62
C ALA A 65 -26.27 16.06 6.73
N GLN A 66 -25.82 14.82 6.80
CA GLN A 66 -24.87 14.33 7.79
C GLN A 66 -23.41 14.46 7.38
N GLY A 67 -23.13 14.57 6.10
CA GLY A 67 -21.78 14.56 5.52
C GLY A 67 -21.51 15.67 4.54
N ALA A 68 -20.68 15.35 3.55
CA ALA A 68 -20.45 16.17 2.36
C ALA A 68 -21.19 15.54 1.18
N PHE A 69 -21.94 16.38 0.47
CA PHE A 69 -22.50 16.07 -0.83
C PHE A 69 -21.58 16.57 -1.94
N VAL A 70 -21.28 15.72 -2.90
CA VAL A 70 -20.47 16.00 -4.09
C VAL A 70 -21.35 15.84 -5.32
N PRO A 71 -22.09 16.88 -5.73
CA PRO A 71 -22.95 16.78 -6.91
C PRO A 71 -22.15 16.51 -8.19
N GLY A 72 -20.95 17.06 -8.30
CA GLY A 72 -20.04 16.87 -9.43
C GLY A 72 -19.17 15.62 -9.29
N TYR A 73 -19.75 14.46 -9.00
CA TYR A 73 -19.04 13.18 -9.08
C TYR A 73 -19.47 12.43 -10.36
N TYR A 74 -18.50 11.80 -11.03
CA TYR A 74 -18.68 11.21 -12.36
C TYR A 74 -18.16 9.78 -12.42
N GLY A 75 -18.84 8.93 -13.20
CA GLY A 75 -18.30 7.67 -13.71
C GLY A 75 -17.17 7.91 -14.72
N THR A 76 -16.34 6.91 -14.96
CA THR A 76 -15.21 6.97 -15.90
C THR A 76 -15.42 6.15 -17.17
N GLY A 77 -16.45 5.36 -17.23
CA GLY A 77 -16.84 4.56 -18.37
C GLY A 77 -18.33 4.27 -18.35
N HIS A 78 -18.81 3.52 -19.32
CA HIS A 78 -20.12 2.88 -19.30
C HIS A 78 -19.95 1.37 -19.43
N GLU A 79 -20.82 0.69 -18.78
CA GLU A 79 -20.87 -0.65 -18.24
C GLU A 79 -20.14 -0.73 -16.89
N SER A 80 -20.66 -1.57 -15.98
CA SER A 80 -20.24 -1.56 -14.57
C SER A 80 -18.78 -1.95 -14.39
N ASN A 81 -18.32 -3.03 -15.02
CA ASN A 81 -17.00 -3.61 -14.72
C ASN A 81 -15.84 -2.62 -14.95
N ASP A 82 -15.84 -1.81 -16.00
CA ASP A 82 -14.75 -0.88 -16.27
C ASP A 82 -14.66 0.24 -15.21
N ASN A 83 -15.80 0.68 -14.67
CA ASN A 83 -15.87 1.64 -13.59
C ASN A 83 -15.30 1.07 -12.27
N TYR A 84 -15.69 -0.17 -11.92
CA TYR A 84 -15.13 -0.85 -10.73
C TYR A 84 -13.62 -1.06 -10.85
N ILE A 85 -13.12 -1.48 -12.02
CA ILE A 85 -11.69 -1.62 -12.31
C ILE A 85 -10.96 -0.29 -12.13
N SER A 86 -11.53 0.82 -12.64
CA SER A 86 -10.93 2.15 -12.55
C SER A 86 -10.76 2.62 -11.09
N MET A 87 -11.73 2.29 -10.22
CA MET A 87 -11.73 2.68 -8.79
C MET A 87 -10.60 2.07 -7.98
N ILE A 88 -10.04 0.93 -8.40
CA ILE A 88 -9.03 0.22 -7.61
C ILE A 88 -7.64 0.14 -8.27
N SER A 89 -7.55 0.44 -9.57
CA SER A 89 -6.32 0.29 -10.35
C SER A 89 -5.95 1.51 -11.20
N GLY A 90 -6.92 2.38 -11.48
CA GLY A 90 -6.74 3.49 -12.41
C GLY A 90 -6.60 3.04 -13.87
N GLN A 91 -6.96 1.79 -14.20
CA GLN A 91 -7.01 1.31 -15.58
C GLN A 91 -8.22 1.90 -16.31
N ALA A 92 -7.99 2.29 -17.55
CA ALA A 92 -9.03 2.76 -18.45
C ALA A 92 -9.76 1.56 -19.09
N PRO A 93 -10.99 1.78 -19.61
CA PRO A 93 -11.77 0.74 -20.25
C PRO A 93 -11.07 0.04 -21.42
N ASN A 94 -11.43 -1.23 -21.62
CA ASN A 94 -11.09 -2.03 -22.79
C ASN A 94 -12.36 -2.73 -23.30
N PRO A 95 -12.38 -3.29 -24.53
CA PRO A 95 -13.59 -3.84 -25.11
C PRO A 95 -14.29 -4.94 -24.31
N GLN A 96 -13.57 -5.72 -23.49
CA GLN A 96 -14.16 -6.80 -22.71
C GLN A 96 -14.84 -6.30 -21.45
N ASN A 97 -14.21 -5.38 -20.71
CA ASN A 97 -14.83 -4.84 -19.51
C ASN A 97 -15.95 -3.82 -19.83
N GLN A 98 -15.92 -3.19 -21.01
CA GLN A 98 -17.07 -2.46 -21.59
C GLN A 98 -18.21 -3.38 -22.06
N GLY A 99 -18.12 -4.67 -21.92
CA GLY A 99 -19.17 -5.66 -22.09
C GLY A 99 -19.31 -6.51 -20.84
N ASP A 100 -19.00 -5.94 -19.66
CA ASP A 100 -19.13 -6.56 -18.33
C ASP A 100 -18.48 -7.94 -18.19
N CYS A 101 -17.47 -8.20 -19.01
CA CYS A 101 -16.72 -9.45 -18.89
C CYS A 101 -17.61 -10.70 -18.93
N MET A 102 -18.55 -10.79 -19.88
CA MET A 102 -19.40 -11.98 -20.08
C MET A 102 -18.62 -13.29 -20.11
N ILE A 103 -17.39 -13.24 -20.61
CA ILE A 103 -16.37 -14.28 -20.49
C ILE A 103 -15.24 -13.75 -19.60
N PHE A 104 -14.92 -14.45 -18.56
CA PHE A 104 -13.83 -14.10 -17.63
C PHE A 104 -12.47 -14.35 -18.29
N SER A 105 -12.19 -13.61 -19.36
CA SER A 105 -11.06 -13.82 -20.25
C SER A 105 -9.76 -13.27 -19.68
N ASP A 106 -8.66 -13.96 -19.95
CA ASP A 106 -7.31 -13.48 -19.69
C ASP A 106 -6.98 -12.26 -20.55
N PHE A 107 -6.32 -11.26 -19.98
CA PHE A 107 -5.94 -10.04 -20.69
C PHE A 107 -4.72 -10.28 -21.58
N GLN A 108 -4.82 -9.95 -22.86
CA GLN A 108 -3.75 -10.18 -23.84
C GLN A 108 -3.56 -8.96 -24.77
N PRO A 109 -2.31 -8.68 -25.23
CA PRO A 109 -1.04 -9.18 -24.71
C PRO A 109 -0.71 -8.56 -23.35
N ASP A 110 0.22 -9.18 -22.61
CA ASP A 110 0.72 -8.68 -21.32
C ASP A 110 1.76 -7.55 -21.55
N VAL A 111 1.26 -6.36 -21.88
CA VAL A 111 2.09 -5.18 -22.16
C VAL A 111 1.60 -4.00 -21.31
N ILE A 112 2.52 -3.38 -20.57
CA ILE A 112 2.25 -2.15 -19.83
C ILE A 112 2.73 -0.95 -20.64
N GLY A 113 1.80 -0.07 -21.00
CA GLY A 113 2.04 1.15 -21.76
C GLY A 113 2.22 2.39 -20.89
N THR A 114 1.99 3.54 -21.52
CA THR A 114 2.09 4.85 -20.87
C THR A 114 1.11 4.96 -19.69
N ASN A 115 1.50 5.69 -18.66
CA ASN A 115 0.73 5.87 -17.42
C ASN A 115 0.35 4.55 -16.71
N GLY A 116 1.12 3.48 -16.92
CA GLY A 116 0.85 2.19 -16.28
C GLY A 116 -0.41 1.48 -16.78
N GLN A 117 -0.94 1.88 -17.95
CA GLN A 117 -2.10 1.23 -18.57
C GLN A 117 -1.70 -0.10 -19.20
N ALA A 118 -2.47 -1.15 -18.97
CA ALA A 118 -2.38 -2.37 -19.76
C ALA A 118 -2.84 -2.06 -21.21
N VAL A 119 -2.07 -2.53 -22.20
CA VAL A 119 -2.37 -2.34 -23.63
C VAL A 119 -2.78 -3.67 -24.22
N GLY A 120 -4.04 -3.81 -24.58
CA GLY A 120 -4.62 -5.05 -25.08
C GLY A 120 -6.10 -5.15 -24.78
N SER A 121 -6.58 -6.36 -24.56
CA SER A 121 -7.99 -6.63 -24.32
C SER A 121 -8.16 -7.90 -23.48
N GLY A 122 -9.10 -7.88 -22.56
CA GLY A 122 -9.37 -8.98 -21.65
C GLY A 122 -9.95 -8.47 -20.33
N CYS A 123 -10.32 -9.40 -19.48
CA CYS A 123 -10.96 -9.12 -18.20
C CYS A 123 -9.99 -9.18 -17.04
N VAL A 124 -9.16 -10.24 -16.99
CA VAL A 124 -8.23 -10.48 -15.89
C VAL A 124 -6.87 -9.89 -16.22
N PHE A 125 -6.57 -8.77 -15.58
CA PHE A 125 -5.35 -7.99 -15.83
C PHE A 125 -4.09 -8.72 -15.37
N PRO A 126 -2.95 -8.53 -16.08
CA PRO A 126 -1.67 -9.14 -15.76
C PRO A 126 -1.20 -8.84 -14.33
N SER A 127 -0.43 -9.72 -13.73
CA SER A 127 0.09 -9.58 -12.36
C SER A 127 0.95 -8.34 -12.11
N ASP A 128 1.51 -7.74 -13.17
CA ASP A 128 2.28 -6.50 -13.11
C ASP A 128 1.39 -5.25 -13.06
N VAL A 129 0.14 -5.33 -13.47
CA VAL A 129 -0.88 -4.29 -13.24
C VAL A 129 -1.28 -4.33 -11.77
N LYS A 130 -0.93 -3.27 -11.04
CA LYS A 130 -1.15 -3.22 -9.58
C LYS A 130 -2.48 -2.57 -9.25
N THR A 131 -3.04 -3.02 -8.13
CA THR A 131 -4.22 -2.44 -7.51
C THR A 131 -3.86 -1.67 -6.23
N VAL A 132 -4.79 -0.90 -5.72
CA VAL A 132 -4.65 -0.27 -4.39
C VAL A 132 -4.40 -1.31 -3.28
N ALA A 133 -4.90 -2.54 -3.44
CA ALA A 133 -4.66 -3.66 -2.52
C ALA A 133 -3.17 -4.03 -2.44
N ASP A 134 -2.49 -4.14 -3.59
CA ASP A 134 -1.06 -4.42 -3.67
C ASP A 134 -0.23 -3.32 -2.98
N GLN A 135 -0.61 -2.06 -3.20
CA GLN A 135 0.06 -0.91 -2.59
C GLN A 135 -0.13 -0.89 -1.07
N LEU A 136 -1.36 -1.13 -0.59
CA LEU A 136 -1.68 -1.16 0.84
C LEU A 136 -0.87 -2.24 1.56
N GLU A 137 -0.81 -3.46 1.02
CA GLU A 137 0.01 -4.52 1.60
C GLU A 137 1.51 -4.18 1.59
N ALA A 138 2.01 -3.60 0.50
CA ALA A 138 3.39 -3.15 0.41
C ALA A 138 3.70 -2.08 1.48
N ALA A 139 2.74 -1.21 1.80
CA ALA A 139 2.82 -0.21 2.87
C ALA A 139 2.60 -0.80 4.28
N GLY A 140 2.21 -2.08 4.39
CA GLY A 140 1.90 -2.75 5.66
C GLY A 140 0.54 -2.38 6.23
N LEU A 141 -0.36 -1.91 5.38
CA LEU A 141 -1.77 -1.64 5.64
C LEU A 141 -2.61 -2.88 5.29
N THR A 142 -3.86 -2.87 5.69
CA THR A 142 -4.80 -3.97 5.48
C THR A 142 -5.97 -3.54 4.62
N TRP A 143 -6.49 -4.46 3.83
CA TRP A 143 -7.66 -4.23 2.99
C TRP A 143 -8.60 -5.43 3.05
N ARG A 144 -9.85 -5.25 2.67
CA ARG A 144 -10.81 -6.31 2.42
C ARG A 144 -11.94 -5.81 1.53
N ASP A 145 -12.37 -6.66 0.65
CA ASP A 145 -13.52 -6.50 -0.21
C ASP A 145 -14.68 -7.35 0.29
N TYR A 146 -15.85 -6.77 0.40
CA TYR A 146 -17.04 -7.39 0.99
C TYR A 146 -18.18 -7.38 -0.03
N ASN A 147 -18.51 -8.55 -0.53
CA ASN A 147 -19.52 -8.73 -1.56
C ASN A 147 -20.80 -9.34 -0.97
N GLN A 148 -21.94 -8.64 -1.12
CA GLN A 148 -23.23 -9.19 -0.69
C GLN A 148 -23.62 -10.35 -1.60
N SER A 149 -24.24 -11.36 -1.03
CA SER A 149 -24.73 -12.59 -1.68
C SER A 149 -23.66 -13.49 -2.30
N MET A 150 -22.35 -13.14 -2.29
CA MET A 150 -21.28 -14.00 -2.85
C MET A 150 -21.30 -15.38 -2.19
N GLY A 151 -21.39 -16.44 -3.00
CA GLY A 151 -21.48 -17.82 -2.58
C GLY A 151 -22.88 -18.26 -2.12
N ALA A 152 -23.92 -17.48 -2.43
CA ALA A 152 -25.30 -17.87 -2.16
C ALA A 152 -25.72 -19.07 -3.01
N ASP A 153 -25.22 -19.19 -4.24
CA ASP A 153 -25.33 -20.39 -5.08
C ASP A 153 -23.93 -20.89 -5.47
N PRO A 154 -23.39 -21.90 -4.77
CA PRO A 154 -22.05 -22.44 -5.04
C PRO A 154 -21.87 -23.05 -6.44
N THR A 155 -22.94 -23.19 -7.24
CA THR A 155 -22.84 -23.65 -8.63
C THR A 155 -22.54 -22.50 -9.59
N ARG A 156 -22.68 -21.27 -9.16
CA ARG A 156 -22.42 -20.04 -9.92
C ARG A 156 -21.06 -19.42 -9.58
N GLU A 157 -20.75 -19.34 -8.29
CA GLU A 157 -19.48 -18.81 -7.79
C GLU A 157 -19.12 -19.36 -6.40
N PRO A 158 -17.83 -19.37 -6.03
CA PRO A 158 -17.39 -19.71 -4.68
C PRO A 158 -17.82 -18.66 -3.62
N GLY A 159 -17.90 -19.07 -2.37
CA GLY A 159 -18.21 -18.19 -1.22
C GLY A 159 -17.05 -17.30 -0.74
N GLU A 160 -15.84 -17.56 -1.23
CA GLU A 160 -14.62 -16.77 -1.00
C GLU A 160 -13.94 -16.62 -2.36
N CYS A 161 -13.35 -15.44 -2.66
CA CYS A 161 -12.73 -15.17 -3.96
C CYS A 161 -13.63 -15.54 -5.14
N GLY A 162 -14.92 -15.13 -5.09
CA GLY A 162 -15.97 -15.57 -6.00
C GLY A 162 -15.78 -15.06 -7.43
N HIS A 163 -15.34 -15.93 -8.35
CA HIS A 163 -15.18 -15.63 -9.77
C HIS A 163 -15.30 -16.90 -10.63
N PRO A 164 -15.65 -16.75 -11.93
CA PRO A 164 -15.59 -17.86 -12.88
C PRO A 164 -14.19 -18.41 -13.07
N GLY A 165 -14.07 -19.60 -13.63
CA GLY A 165 -12.79 -20.11 -14.14
C GLY A 165 -12.27 -19.23 -15.27
N LEU A 166 -10.93 -19.06 -15.37
CA LEU A 166 -10.31 -18.26 -16.43
C LEU A 166 -10.77 -18.75 -17.82
N ASN A 167 -11.14 -17.82 -18.68
CA ASN A 167 -11.73 -18.05 -20.00
C ASN A 167 -13.08 -18.80 -20.00
N GLN A 168 -13.78 -18.83 -18.88
CA GLN A 168 -15.12 -19.38 -18.76
C GLN A 168 -16.18 -18.28 -18.78
N GLN A 169 -17.40 -18.68 -19.12
CA GLN A 169 -18.57 -17.79 -19.05
C GLN A 169 -18.84 -17.41 -17.58
N ASP A 170 -19.16 -16.15 -17.36
CA ASP A 170 -19.67 -15.67 -16.08
C ASP A 170 -21.18 -15.96 -15.97
N HIS A 171 -21.55 -16.83 -15.06
CA HIS A 171 -22.92 -17.19 -14.78
C HIS A 171 -23.64 -16.25 -13.81
N THR A 172 -22.95 -15.22 -13.30
CA THR A 172 -23.48 -14.25 -12.33
C THR A 172 -23.96 -12.95 -12.99
N GLN A 173 -23.98 -12.89 -14.32
CA GLN A 173 -24.39 -11.70 -15.10
C GLN A 173 -25.84 -11.26 -14.85
N SER A 174 -26.70 -12.14 -14.39
CA SER A 174 -28.08 -11.84 -14.02
C SER A 174 -28.41 -12.47 -12.67
N ALA A 175 -29.16 -11.75 -11.85
CA ALA A 175 -29.64 -12.26 -10.57
C ALA A 175 -30.59 -13.45 -10.74
N THR A 176 -30.63 -14.32 -9.74
CA THR A 176 -31.68 -15.34 -9.54
C THR A 176 -32.47 -15.04 -8.27
N ALA A 177 -33.56 -15.77 -8.02
CA ALA A 177 -34.33 -15.58 -6.79
C ALA A 177 -33.55 -15.91 -5.50
N THR A 178 -32.48 -16.70 -5.61
CA THR A 178 -31.69 -17.17 -4.46
C THR A 178 -30.28 -16.61 -4.42
N ASP A 179 -29.83 -15.96 -5.50
CA ASP A 179 -28.49 -15.41 -5.61
C ASP A 179 -28.49 -14.16 -6.49
N GLN A 180 -28.09 -13.06 -5.92
CA GLN A 180 -28.03 -11.76 -6.57
C GLN A 180 -26.59 -11.22 -6.66
N TYR A 181 -25.57 -12.02 -6.41
CA TYR A 181 -24.17 -11.64 -6.62
C TYR A 181 -23.87 -11.44 -8.11
N ALA A 182 -23.01 -10.47 -8.39
CA ALA A 182 -22.48 -10.23 -9.73
C ALA A 182 -20.95 -10.11 -9.69
N THR A 183 -20.24 -11.00 -10.39
CA THR A 183 -18.77 -10.97 -10.47
C THR A 183 -18.26 -9.66 -11.02
N ARG A 184 -18.94 -9.06 -12.04
CA ARG A 184 -18.55 -7.79 -12.65
C ARG A 184 -18.48 -6.61 -11.66
N HIS A 185 -19.16 -6.70 -10.51
CA HIS A 185 -19.10 -5.72 -9.42
C HIS A 185 -18.05 -6.04 -8.35
N ASN A 186 -17.26 -7.10 -8.52
CA ASN A 186 -16.17 -7.50 -7.63
C ASN A 186 -14.82 -7.24 -8.33
N PRO A 187 -14.26 -6.01 -8.22
CA PRO A 187 -13.13 -5.64 -9.07
C PRO A 187 -11.83 -6.40 -8.76
N PHE A 188 -11.66 -6.86 -7.50
CA PHE A 188 -10.39 -7.44 -7.08
C PHE A 188 -10.13 -8.81 -7.71
N VAL A 189 -11.16 -9.54 -8.14
CA VAL A 189 -10.95 -10.83 -8.81
C VAL A 189 -10.48 -10.70 -10.27
N TYR A 190 -10.46 -9.51 -10.84
CA TYR A 190 -10.00 -9.26 -12.21
C TYR A 190 -8.49 -8.96 -12.30
N PHE A 191 -7.69 -9.41 -11.32
CA PHE A 191 -6.23 -9.18 -11.32
C PHE A 191 -5.47 -10.45 -10.93
N HIS A 192 -4.58 -10.91 -11.80
CA HIS A 192 -3.67 -12.02 -11.52
C HIS A 192 -2.80 -11.79 -10.28
N SER A 193 -2.50 -10.53 -9.94
CA SER A 193 -1.80 -10.21 -8.69
C SER A 193 -2.56 -10.67 -7.45
N ILE A 194 -3.87 -10.89 -7.54
CA ILE A 194 -4.76 -11.29 -6.43
C ILE A 194 -5.19 -12.74 -6.58
N ILE A 195 -5.77 -13.14 -7.72
CA ILE A 195 -6.37 -14.47 -7.86
C ILE A 195 -5.35 -15.60 -7.95
N ASP A 196 -4.12 -15.33 -8.42
CA ASP A 196 -3.06 -16.36 -8.49
C ASP A 196 -2.52 -16.75 -7.10
N ASP A 197 -2.74 -15.93 -6.06
CA ASP A 197 -2.49 -16.28 -4.65
C ASP A 197 -3.83 -16.60 -3.98
N THR A 198 -4.36 -17.80 -4.22
CA THR A 198 -5.65 -18.26 -3.69
C THR A 198 -5.80 -17.97 -2.17
N PRO A 199 -4.83 -18.29 -1.28
CA PRO A 199 -4.96 -17.93 0.13
C PRO A 199 -5.07 -16.42 0.39
N ARG A 200 -4.48 -15.58 -0.47
CA ARG A 200 -4.63 -14.13 -0.41
C ARG A 200 -6.04 -13.73 -0.83
N CYS A 201 -6.50 -14.20 -1.97
CA CYS A 201 -7.82 -13.90 -2.48
C CYS A 201 -8.91 -14.33 -1.49
N ASP A 202 -8.91 -15.57 -1.04
CA ASP A 202 -9.88 -16.13 -0.07
C ASP A 202 -9.95 -15.35 1.24
N SER A 203 -8.83 -14.79 1.69
CA SER A 203 -8.79 -14.04 2.95
C SER A 203 -9.22 -12.59 2.82
N HIS A 204 -9.27 -12.04 1.61
CA HIS A 204 -9.53 -10.61 1.39
C HIS A 204 -10.80 -10.33 0.59
N VAL A 205 -11.19 -11.20 -0.33
CA VAL A 205 -12.43 -11.07 -1.11
C VAL A 205 -13.47 -12.01 -0.50
N VAL A 206 -14.38 -11.45 0.28
CA VAL A 206 -15.21 -12.23 1.20
C VAL A 206 -16.69 -11.80 1.14
N ASN A 207 -17.56 -12.69 1.64
CA ASN A 207 -18.98 -12.35 1.79
C ASN A 207 -19.19 -11.22 2.80
N LEU A 208 -20.12 -10.31 2.51
CA LEU A 208 -20.47 -9.14 3.32
C LEU A 208 -20.85 -9.49 4.79
N ASN A 209 -21.30 -10.69 5.04
CA ASN A 209 -21.66 -11.16 6.38
C ASN A 209 -20.51 -11.01 7.40
N LEU A 210 -19.25 -11.04 6.96
CA LEU A 210 -18.08 -10.90 7.81
C LEU A 210 -17.84 -9.45 8.27
N LEU A 211 -18.39 -8.45 7.58
CA LEU A 211 -18.15 -7.04 7.88
C LEU A 211 -18.54 -6.67 9.32
N SER A 212 -19.68 -7.19 9.83
CA SER A 212 -20.12 -6.89 11.20
C SER A 212 -19.12 -7.35 12.26
N GLN A 213 -18.44 -8.48 12.05
CA GLN A 213 -17.39 -8.99 12.94
C GLN A 213 -16.15 -8.10 12.87
N ASP A 214 -15.74 -7.68 11.68
CA ASP A 214 -14.56 -6.86 11.49
C ASP A 214 -14.75 -5.44 12.03
N LEU A 215 -15.96 -4.88 11.96
CA LEU A 215 -16.31 -3.58 12.52
C LEU A 215 -16.32 -3.54 14.06
N ALA A 216 -16.35 -4.68 14.73
CA ALA A 216 -16.47 -4.74 16.20
C ALA A 216 -15.30 -4.05 16.93
N ARG A 217 -14.13 -3.94 16.32
CA ARG A 217 -12.93 -3.31 16.90
C ARG A 217 -12.10 -2.62 15.82
N ALA A 218 -11.46 -1.51 16.19
CA ALA A 218 -10.61 -0.77 15.28
C ALA A 218 -9.38 -1.56 14.77
N ASP A 219 -8.89 -2.55 15.52
CA ASP A 219 -7.73 -3.38 15.14
C ASP A 219 -8.11 -4.62 14.30
N SER A 220 -9.39 -4.95 14.21
CA SER A 220 -9.94 -5.95 13.29
C SER A 220 -10.45 -5.33 11.99
N THR A 221 -10.89 -4.07 12.01
CA THR A 221 -11.35 -3.36 10.81
C THR A 221 -10.16 -3.10 9.86
N PRO A 222 -10.23 -3.48 8.57
CA PRO A 222 -9.19 -3.14 7.61
C PRO A 222 -9.01 -1.63 7.41
N ASN A 223 -7.82 -1.20 6.96
CA ASN A 223 -7.58 0.21 6.63
C ASN A 223 -8.37 0.65 5.39
N TYR A 224 -8.53 -0.24 4.42
CA TYR A 224 -9.36 -0.03 3.23
C TYR A 224 -10.42 -1.12 3.15
N VAL A 225 -11.66 -0.70 3.04
CA VAL A 225 -12.86 -1.54 3.01
C VAL A 225 -13.65 -1.16 1.76
N PHE A 226 -13.75 -2.09 0.82
CA PHE A 226 -14.59 -1.94 -0.36
C PHE A 226 -15.84 -2.78 -0.15
N ILE A 227 -17.02 -2.26 -0.47
CA ILE A 227 -18.31 -2.90 -0.18
C ILE A 227 -19.16 -2.81 -1.43
N THR A 228 -19.56 -3.97 -1.91
CA THR A 228 -20.44 -4.12 -3.06
C THR A 228 -21.74 -4.74 -2.59
N PRO A 229 -22.87 -3.99 -2.62
CA PRO A 229 -24.19 -4.56 -2.45
C PRO A 229 -24.50 -5.53 -3.60
N ASP A 230 -25.48 -6.40 -3.44
CA ASP A 230 -25.95 -7.26 -4.51
C ASP A 230 -26.90 -6.53 -5.47
N LEU A 231 -27.18 -7.11 -6.64
CA LEU A 231 -27.99 -6.52 -7.72
C LEU A 231 -29.37 -5.97 -7.29
N CYS A 232 -29.92 -6.45 -6.18
CA CYS A 232 -31.16 -5.92 -5.62
C CYS A 232 -30.94 -4.72 -4.70
N ALA A 233 -29.75 -4.59 -4.12
CA ALA A 233 -29.44 -3.61 -3.09
C ALA A 233 -28.56 -2.45 -3.58
N ASP A 234 -27.94 -2.60 -4.74
CA ASP A 234 -27.06 -1.59 -5.35
C ASP A 234 -27.83 -0.56 -6.22
N GLY A 235 -29.04 -0.90 -6.69
CA GLY A 235 -29.84 -0.05 -7.58
C GLY A 235 -30.03 -0.62 -8.97
N HIS A 236 -29.17 -1.57 -9.39
CA HIS A 236 -29.16 -2.16 -10.72
C HIS A 236 -30.52 -2.79 -11.10
N ASP A 237 -31.02 -3.68 -10.24
CA ASP A 237 -32.29 -4.36 -10.50
C ASP A 237 -33.47 -3.56 -9.87
N ALA A 238 -34.13 -2.71 -10.64
CA ALA A 238 -35.27 -1.96 -10.15
C ALA A 238 -36.43 -2.86 -9.65
N THR A 239 -36.54 -4.07 -10.22
CA THR A 239 -37.33 -5.17 -9.66
C THR A 239 -36.36 -6.29 -9.25
N CYS A 240 -36.21 -6.51 -7.94
CA CYS A 240 -35.35 -7.56 -7.41
C CYS A 240 -35.82 -8.94 -7.91
N ALA A 241 -34.86 -9.79 -8.29
CA ALA A 241 -35.14 -11.18 -8.68
C ALA A 241 -35.69 -12.02 -7.51
N ASP A 242 -35.32 -11.69 -6.25
CA ASP A 242 -35.96 -12.21 -5.06
C ASP A 242 -37.28 -11.44 -4.81
N PRO A 243 -38.45 -12.08 -4.94
CA PRO A 243 -39.75 -11.40 -4.79
C PRO A 243 -40.03 -10.91 -3.35
N HIS A 244 -39.19 -11.28 -2.38
CA HIS A 244 -39.32 -10.87 -0.98
C HIS A 244 -38.45 -9.67 -0.62
N ARG A 245 -37.69 -9.13 -1.57
CA ARG A 245 -36.78 -7.99 -1.39
C ARG A 245 -37.14 -6.85 -2.35
N PRO A 246 -37.03 -5.61 -1.90
CA PRO A 246 -37.10 -4.47 -2.83
C PRO A 246 -35.83 -4.42 -3.70
N GLY A 247 -35.97 -3.86 -4.91
CA GLY A 247 -34.87 -3.47 -5.79
C GLY A 247 -34.83 -1.96 -5.98
N GLY A 248 -33.94 -1.49 -6.88
CA GLY A 248 -33.78 -0.09 -7.24
C GLY A 248 -33.53 0.81 -6.03
N TYR A 249 -34.05 2.02 -6.04
CA TYR A 249 -33.87 3.01 -4.96
C TYR A 249 -34.29 2.54 -3.57
N GLN A 250 -35.33 1.70 -3.46
CA GLN A 250 -35.75 1.15 -2.18
C GLN A 250 -34.70 0.15 -1.65
N GLY A 251 -34.14 -0.68 -2.55
CA GLY A 251 -33.04 -1.58 -2.23
C GLY A 251 -31.81 -0.83 -1.71
N ILE A 252 -31.41 0.24 -2.40
CA ILE A 252 -30.35 1.17 -1.98
C ILE A 252 -30.61 1.70 -0.57
N ASP A 253 -31.78 2.29 -0.32
CA ASP A 253 -32.10 2.93 0.95
C ASP A 253 -32.09 1.93 2.11
N ASP A 254 -32.61 0.72 1.93
CA ASP A 254 -32.66 -0.32 2.95
C ASP A 254 -31.26 -0.88 3.25
N PHE A 255 -30.42 -1.03 2.23
CA PHE A 255 -29.01 -1.39 2.41
C PHE A 255 -28.26 -0.33 3.21
N LEU A 256 -28.38 0.93 2.80
CA LEU A 256 -27.67 2.04 3.45
C LEU A 256 -28.19 2.27 4.88
N LYS A 257 -29.48 2.17 5.16
CA LYS A 257 -30.05 2.21 6.51
C LYS A 257 -29.49 1.11 7.42
N THR A 258 -29.14 -0.03 6.84
CA THR A 258 -28.57 -1.16 7.57
C THR A 258 -27.09 -0.95 7.85
N TRP A 259 -26.30 -0.58 6.87
CA TRP A 259 -24.84 -0.63 6.95
C TRP A 259 -24.20 0.69 7.35
N VAL A 260 -24.72 1.84 6.92
CA VAL A 260 -24.12 3.15 7.24
C VAL A 260 -24.06 3.38 8.76
N PRO A 261 -25.12 3.12 9.57
CA PRO A 261 -25.02 3.28 11.02
C PRO A 261 -24.02 2.33 11.68
N ARG A 262 -23.86 1.10 11.15
CA ARG A 262 -22.89 0.12 11.67
C ARG A 262 -21.46 0.58 11.40
N ILE A 263 -21.18 1.06 10.19
CA ILE A 263 -19.86 1.58 9.80
C ILE A 263 -19.54 2.83 10.60
N THR A 264 -20.41 3.86 10.57
CA THR A 264 -20.18 5.15 11.25
C THR A 264 -20.20 5.03 12.77
N GLY A 265 -20.88 4.00 13.30
CA GLY A 265 -20.87 3.64 14.71
C GLY A 265 -19.63 2.88 15.17
N SER A 266 -18.84 2.32 14.25
CA SER A 266 -17.70 1.46 14.60
C SER A 266 -16.56 2.20 15.29
N PRO A 267 -15.76 1.51 16.13
CA PRO A 267 -14.57 2.10 16.74
C PRO A 267 -13.54 2.60 15.72
N ALA A 268 -13.41 1.95 14.56
CA ALA A 268 -12.53 2.37 13.48
C ALA A 268 -12.95 3.73 12.92
N PHE A 269 -14.21 3.91 12.63
CA PHE A 269 -14.75 5.14 12.09
C PHE A 269 -14.66 6.29 13.12
N ARG A 270 -15.18 6.08 14.34
CA ARG A 270 -15.29 7.15 15.35
C ARG A 270 -13.95 7.57 15.95
N ASN A 271 -13.08 6.60 16.23
CA ASN A 271 -11.87 6.85 17.01
C ASN A 271 -10.60 6.99 16.15
N GLN A 272 -10.69 6.71 14.86
CA GLN A 272 -9.56 6.76 13.93
C GLN A 272 -9.88 7.56 12.67
N ASN A 273 -10.85 8.49 12.76
CA ASN A 273 -11.28 9.38 11.69
C ASN A 273 -11.59 8.59 10.41
N GLY A 274 -12.54 7.66 10.48
CA GLY A 274 -12.97 6.92 9.30
C GLY A 274 -13.56 7.86 8.23
N LEU A 275 -13.39 7.50 6.98
CA LEU A 275 -14.04 8.10 5.83
C LEU A 275 -14.93 7.03 5.19
N LEU A 276 -16.20 7.30 5.03
CA LEU A 276 -17.12 6.51 4.21
C LEU A 276 -17.49 7.32 2.98
N LEU A 277 -17.20 6.77 1.81
CA LEU A 277 -17.64 7.23 0.50
C LEU A 277 -18.78 6.34 0.03
N ILE A 278 -19.83 6.93 -0.47
CA ILE A 278 -20.96 6.29 -1.16
C ILE A 278 -21.06 6.95 -2.53
N ASN A 279 -20.83 6.21 -3.59
CA ASN A 279 -20.89 6.66 -4.97
C ASN A 279 -21.64 5.64 -5.82
N PHE A 280 -21.94 6.02 -7.04
CA PHE A 280 -22.42 5.12 -8.08
C PHE A 280 -21.29 4.88 -9.08
N ASP A 281 -21.32 3.74 -9.74
CA ASP A 281 -20.38 3.38 -10.78
C ASP A 281 -20.53 4.28 -12.01
N GLU A 282 -21.76 4.41 -12.52
CA GLU A 282 -22.08 5.22 -13.69
C GLU A 282 -23.46 5.87 -13.60
N SER A 283 -23.75 6.81 -14.51
CA SER A 283 -25.05 7.40 -14.78
C SER A 283 -25.75 6.63 -15.92
N ALA A 284 -26.88 7.13 -16.39
CA ALA A 284 -27.54 6.57 -17.58
C ALA A 284 -26.59 6.58 -18.79
N THR A 285 -26.58 5.53 -19.60
CA THR A 285 -25.67 5.35 -20.76
C THR A 285 -25.76 6.51 -21.79
N SER A 286 -26.83 7.31 -21.77
CA SER A 286 -26.94 8.51 -22.61
C SER A 286 -26.16 9.73 -22.05
N ASP A 287 -25.75 9.72 -20.81
CA ASP A 287 -24.94 10.77 -20.17
C ASP A 287 -23.46 10.45 -20.28
N THR A 288 -22.79 11.03 -21.25
CA THR A 288 -21.35 10.85 -21.51
C THR A 288 -20.49 11.95 -20.88
N SER A 289 -21.06 12.72 -19.95
CA SER A 289 -20.29 13.75 -19.25
C SER A 289 -19.14 13.19 -18.42
N SER A 290 -18.08 13.95 -18.31
CA SER A 290 -16.84 13.58 -17.62
C SER A 290 -16.21 14.78 -16.95
N CYS A 291 -15.20 14.55 -16.12
CA CYS A 291 -14.45 15.63 -15.47
C CYS A 291 -12.95 15.32 -15.35
N CYS A 292 -12.32 16.26 -14.67
CA CYS A 292 -11.05 16.02 -13.97
C CYS A 292 -9.85 15.76 -14.89
N GLY A 293 -9.95 16.14 -16.16
CA GLY A 293 -8.91 15.92 -17.16
C GLY A 293 -8.84 14.46 -17.64
N GLU A 294 -9.95 13.76 -17.57
CA GLU A 294 -10.08 12.40 -18.09
C GLU A 294 -9.77 12.36 -19.59
N ILE A 295 -9.11 11.32 -20.02
CA ILE A 295 -8.70 11.05 -21.40
C ILE A 295 -9.06 9.62 -21.78
N ALA A 296 -9.22 9.37 -23.08
CA ALA A 296 -9.35 8.02 -23.59
C ALA A 296 -8.13 7.15 -23.25
N GLY A 297 -8.37 5.90 -22.91
CA GLY A 297 -7.33 4.91 -22.67
C GLY A 297 -6.72 4.34 -23.96
N PRO A 298 -5.69 3.51 -23.86
CA PRO A 298 -5.07 2.91 -25.04
C PRO A 298 -5.95 1.88 -25.75
N ASN A 299 -6.95 1.33 -25.07
CA ASN A 299 -7.74 0.18 -25.55
C ASN A 299 -9.14 0.56 -26.02
N SER A 300 -9.66 1.74 -25.61
CA SER A 300 -10.95 2.26 -26.01
C SER A 300 -10.87 3.77 -26.26
N ALA A 301 -11.29 4.20 -27.44
CA ALA A 301 -11.40 5.62 -27.78
C ALA A 301 -12.64 6.29 -27.16
N SER A 302 -13.61 5.50 -26.71
CA SER A 302 -14.88 5.97 -26.15
C SER A 302 -15.18 5.24 -24.85
N PRO A 303 -14.55 5.64 -23.71
CA PRO A 303 -14.79 5.01 -22.41
C PRO A 303 -16.27 5.01 -22.03
N GLY A 304 -16.98 6.10 -22.26
CA GLY A 304 -18.43 6.20 -22.06
C GLY A 304 -19.27 5.67 -23.22
N ILE A 305 -18.82 4.70 -23.97
CA ILE A 305 -19.50 4.05 -25.12
C ILE A 305 -19.97 5.07 -26.19
N GLY A 306 -20.87 5.96 -25.84
CA GLY A 306 -21.36 7.05 -26.71
C GLY A 306 -20.48 8.29 -26.76
N GLY A 307 -19.46 8.35 -25.92
CA GLY A 307 -18.55 9.50 -25.76
C GLY A 307 -17.50 9.27 -24.69
N LEU A 308 -17.08 10.34 -24.01
CA LEU A 308 -16.06 10.30 -22.97
C LEU A 308 -16.70 10.32 -21.57
N GLY A 309 -16.53 9.26 -20.80
CA GLY A 309 -16.91 9.12 -19.40
C GLY A 309 -18.30 8.56 -19.13
N GLY A 310 -18.54 8.16 -17.91
CA GLY A 310 -19.73 7.43 -17.44
C GLY A 310 -20.81 8.33 -16.81
N GLY A 311 -20.78 9.64 -17.11
CA GLY A 311 -21.84 10.57 -16.71
C GLY A 311 -21.80 11.00 -15.23
N GLN A 312 -22.69 11.92 -14.88
CA GLN A 312 -22.76 12.54 -13.56
C GLN A 312 -23.63 11.72 -12.60
N THR A 313 -23.05 11.18 -11.55
CA THR A 313 -23.70 10.27 -10.58
C THR A 313 -23.97 10.93 -9.22
N GLY A 314 -23.13 11.88 -8.82
CA GLY A 314 -23.10 12.40 -7.47
C GLY A 314 -22.50 11.41 -6.46
N ALA A 315 -22.05 11.91 -5.30
CA ALA A 315 -21.51 11.09 -4.21
C ALA A 315 -21.74 11.72 -2.84
N VAL A 316 -21.74 10.89 -1.79
CA VAL A 316 -21.84 11.34 -0.39
C VAL A 316 -20.64 10.83 0.40
N LEU A 317 -20.00 11.72 1.17
CA LEU A 317 -18.90 11.38 2.04
C LEU A 317 -19.25 11.67 3.51
N LEU A 318 -19.04 10.68 4.37
CA LEU A 318 -19.24 10.80 5.82
C LEU A 318 -17.90 10.64 6.54
N SER A 319 -17.60 11.52 7.48
CA SER A 319 -16.40 11.43 8.32
C SER A 319 -16.54 12.34 9.53
N PRO A 320 -15.91 12.00 10.68
CA PRO A 320 -15.73 13.00 11.76
C PRO A 320 -15.00 14.28 11.31
N CYS A 321 -14.27 14.21 10.19
CA CYS A 321 -13.51 15.32 9.60
C CYS A 321 -14.33 16.20 8.65
N ILE A 322 -15.60 15.90 8.47
CA ILE A 322 -16.54 16.62 7.60
C ILE A 322 -17.58 17.31 8.47
N ARG A 323 -17.86 18.58 8.21
CA ARG A 323 -19.02 19.25 8.82
C ARG A 323 -20.30 18.80 8.13
N PRO A 324 -21.33 18.43 8.89
CA PRO A 324 -22.63 18.11 8.34
C PRO A 324 -23.15 19.21 7.40
N GLY A 325 -23.76 18.79 6.28
CA GLY A 325 -24.30 19.69 5.25
C GLY A 325 -23.24 20.39 4.39
N THR A 326 -21.99 19.89 4.35
CA THR A 326 -20.99 20.37 3.38
C THR A 326 -21.44 20.02 1.96
N VAL A 327 -21.26 20.96 1.02
CA VAL A 327 -21.46 20.71 -0.41
C VAL A 327 -20.17 21.09 -1.14
N SER A 328 -19.56 20.14 -1.84
CA SER A 328 -18.38 20.41 -2.66
C SER A 328 -18.77 21.11 -3.97
N LYS A 329 -17.93 22.05 -4.39
CA LYS A 329 -17.99 22.66 -5.73
C LYS A 329 -16.89 22.13 -6.66
N VAL A 330 -16.09 21.20 -6.17
CA VAL A 330 -15.04 20.53 -6.94
C VAL A 330 -15.62 19.24 -7.55
N SER A 331 -15.28 19.00 -8.79
CA SER A 331 -15.67 17.78 -9.47
C SER A 331 -14.64 16.67 -9.23
N TYR A 332 -15.15 15.44 -9.13
CA TYR A 332 -14.39 14.22 -8.90
C TYR A 332 -14.91 13.09 -9.79
N ASN A 333 -14.06 12.09 -10.04
CA ASN A 333 -14.43 10.85 -10.72
C ASN A 333 -13.72 9.65 -10.04
N HIS A 334 -13.88 8.44 -10.57
CA HIS A 334 -13.27 7.25 -9.99
C HIS A 334 -11.74 7.33 -9.92
N TYR A 335 -11.08 7.90 -10.92
CA TYR A 335 -9.63 8.09 -10.89
C TYR A 335 -9.19 9.05 -9.77
N THR A 336 -9.92 10.14 -9.59
CA THR A 336 -9.61 11.10 -8.51
C THR A 336 -10.02 10.59 -7.13
N MET A 337 -11.00 9.71 -7.04
CA MET A 337 -11.34 8.94 -5.84
C MET A 337 -10.19 8.01 -5.46
N LEU A 338 -9.69 7.20 -6.39
CA LEU A 338 -8.52 6.34 -6.16
C LEU A 338 -7.31 7.17 -5.73
N ARG A 339 -7.01 8.28 -6.45
CA ARG A 339 -5.98 9.24 -6.07
C ARG A 339 -6.13 9.74 -4.63
N SER A 340 -7.37 10.01 -4.20
CA SER A 340 -7.66 10.47 -2.85
C SER A 340 -7.38 9.41 -1.79
N VAL A 341 -7.70 8.15 -2.08
CA VAL A 341 -7.37 7.00 -1.22
C VAL A 341 -5.86 6.82 -1.12
N GLU A 342 -5.16 6.91 -2.25
CA GLU A 342 -3.70 6.81 -2.32
C GLU A 342 -3.02 7.93 -1.52
N ASP A 343 -3.47 9.17 -1.64
CA ASP A 343 -2.94 10.30 -0.87
C ASP A 343 -3.21 10.17 0.64
N ILE A 344 -4.41 9.71 1.03
CA ILE A 344 -4.75 9.43 2.44
C ILE A 344 -3.77 8.42 3.03
N PHE A 345 -3.42 7.38 2.31
CA PHE A 345 -2.51 6.33 2.75
C PHE A 345 -1.04 6.57 2.36
N ARG A 346 -0.75 7.66 1.64
CA ARG A 346 0.59 8.03 1.14
C ARG A 346 1.19 6.97 0.23
N LEU A 347 0.39 6.53 -0.70
CA LEU A 347 0.76 5.60 -1.77
C LEU A 347 1.13 6.42 -3.03
N SER A 348 1.76 5.78 -4.01
CA SER A 348 1.93 6.37 -5.34
C SER A 348 0.64 6.22 -6.13
N HIS A 349 0.39 7.14 -7.08
CA HIS A 349 -0.81 7.07 -7.88
C HIS A 349 -0.69 6.01 -8.99
N LEU A 350 -1.72 5.16 -9.10
CA LEU A 350 -1.85 4.12 -10.11
C LEU A 350 -2.56 4.66 -11.36
N GLY A 351 -2.14 4.17 -12.51
CA GLY A 351 -2.85 4.41 -13.76
C GLY A 351 -3.26 5.87 -13.96
N PHE A 352 -4.50 6.09 -14.33
CA PHE A 352 -5.06 7.43 -14.56
C PHE A 352 -5.34 8.22 -13.27
N ALA A 353 -5.26 7.61 -12.09
CA ALA A 353 -5.22 8.38 -10.85
C ALA A 353 -3.99 9.31 -10.78
N GLY A 354 -2.94 9.01 -11.55
CA GLY A 354 -1.74 9.84 -11.69
C GLY A 354 -1.83 10.96 -12.73
N LEU A 355 -2.92 11.09 -13.49
CA LEU A 355 -3.03 12.10 -14.54
C LEU A 355 -2.96 13.53 -14.00
N PRO A 356 -2.34 14.46 -14.76
CA PRO A 356 -2.39 15.88 -14.47
C PRO A 356 -3.84 16.39 -14.55
N GLY A 357 -4.23 17.26 -13.62
CA GLY A 357 -5.58 17.87 -13.60
C GLY A 357 -6.54 17.21 -12.62
N GLY A 358 -6.33 15.94 -12.25
CA GLY A 358 -7.08 15.31 -11.18
C GLY A 358 -6.71 15.90 -9.81
N GLN A 359 -7.70 16.13 -8.96
CA GLN A 359 -7.53 16.62 -7.58
C GLN A 359 -7.99 15.56 -6.59
N SER A 360 -7.27 15.42 -5.48
CA SER A 360 -7.72 14.61 -4.36
C SER A 360 -8.74 15.37 -3.50
N PHE A 361 -9.55 14.63 -2.74
CA PHE A 361 -10.44 15.22 -1.73
C PHE A 361 -9.66 16.18 -0.85
N GLY A 362 -10.10 17.43 -0.79
CA GLY A 362 -9.39 18.52 -0.14
C GLY A 362 -10.18 19.22 0.97
N SER A 363 -9.91 20.51 1.14
CA SER A 363 -10.59 21.36 2.13
C SER A 363 -12.06 21.65 1.78
N ASP A 364 -12.49 21.37 0.57
CA ASP A 364 -13.88 21.40 0.12
C ASP A 364 -14.72 20.26 0.72
N ILE A 365 -14.07 19.11 0.99
CA ILE A 365 -14.65 17.94 1.65
C ILE A 365 -14.35 17.96 3.15
N PHE A 366 -13.08 18.03 3.54
CA PHE A 366 -12.65 17.95 4.94
C PHE A 366 -12.79 19.33 5.64
N THR A 367 -14.00 19.71 5.89
CA THR A 367 -14.39 21.05 6.39
C THR A 367 -14.40 21.19 7.91
N ASN A 368 -14.22 20.10 8.67
CA ASN A 368 -14.19 20.13 10.13
C ASN A 368 -12.77 20.34 10.65
N ALA A 369 -12.44 21.59 11.00
CA ALA A 369 -11.14 21.92 11.59
C ALA A 369 -10.86 21.22 12.95
N GLY A 370 -11.90 20.75 13.66
CA GLY A 370 -11.74 19.98 14.89
C GLY A 370 -11.17 18.57 14.66
N CYS A 371 -11.15 18.11 13.41
CA CYS A 371 -10.43 16.91 12.97
C CYS A 371 -8.93 17.17 12.71
N ALA A 372 -8.45 18.39 13.03
CA ALA A 372 -7.05 18.71 12.94
C ALA A 372 -6.24 17.72 13.81
N ALA A 373 -5.21 17.19 13.20
CA ALA A 373 -4.23 16.27 13.72
C ALA A 373 -4.22 16.13 15.25
N ALA A 374 -4.98 15.21 15.81
CA ALA A 374 -4.55 14.61 17.07
C ALA A 374 -3.09 14.20 16.81
N ALA A 375 -2.16 14.77 17.58
CA ALA A 375 -0.74 14.59 17.36
C ALA A 375 -0.48 13.09 17.22
N ARG A 376 -0.20 12.63 15.99
CA ARG A 376 -0.10 11.19 15.69
C ARG A 376 0.93 10.58 16.62
N THR A 377 0.60 9.48 17.24
CA THR A 377 1.63 8.66 17.89
C THR A 377 2.56 8.15 16.81
N VAL A 378 3.78 8.65 16.77
CA VAL A 378 4.83 8.16 15.88
C VAL A 378 5.72 7.23 16.66
N VAL A 379 5.86 6.00 16.18
CA VAL A 379 6.80 5.02 16.73
C VAL A 379 8.14 5.18 16.01
N LYS A 380 9.21 5.40 16.77
CA LYS A 380 10.59 5.37 16.28
C LYS A 380 11.27 4.11 16.75
N LEU A 381 11.51 3.18 15.83
CA LEU A 381 12.14 1.90 16.13
C LEU A 381 13.68 2.07 16.19
N ARG A 382 14.28 1.53 17.25
CA ARG A 382 15.72 1.53 17.51
C ARG A 382 16.22 0.10 17.60
N THR A 383 16.25 -0.58 16.46
CA THR A 383 16.76 -1.95 16.32
C THR A 383 18.09 -1.88 15.56
N PRO A 384 19.15 -2.58 15.98
CA PRO A 384 20.42 -2.52 15.29
C PRO A 384 20.31 -3.12 13.89
N ALA A 385 20.88 -2.46 12.89
CA ALA A 385 20.94 -3.01 11.52
C ALA A 385 21.80 -4.30 11.48
N LEU A 386 22.80 -4.41 12.36
CA LEU A 386 23.66 -5.56 12.51
C LEU A 386 23.65 -6.02 13.98
N ALA A 387 23.26 -7.26 14.26
CA ALA A 387 23.12 -7.78 15.61
C ALA A 387 24.43 -7.75 16.40
N SER A 388 25.56 -8.08 15.76
CA SER A 388 26.89 -8.09 16.37
C SER A 388 27.36 -6.71 16.88
N ALA A 389 26.77 -5.63 16.42
CA ALA A 389 27.10 -4.28 16.91
C ALA A 389 26.72 -4.07 18.39
N VAL A 390 25.76 -4.83 18.91
CA VAL A 390 25.23 -4.63 20.28
C VAL A 390 25.25 -5.88 21.15
N THR A 391 25.32 -7.09 20.58
CA THR A 391 25.30 -8.36 21.31
C THR A 391 26.41 -9.29 20.81
N ALA A 392 26.83 -10.24 21.66
CA ALA A 392 27.77 -11.28 21.27
C ALA A 392 27.11 -12.55 20.72
N GLY A 393 25.78 -12.52 20.48
CA GLY A 393 25.00 -13.64 20.00
C GLY A 393 23.68 -13.22 19.36
N PRO A 394 22.84 -14.18 18.96
CA PRO A 394 21.68 -13.93 18.12
C PRO A 394 20.48 -13.32 18.88
N ARG A 395 20.65 -12.91 20.13
CA ARG A 395 19.63 -12.21 20.91
C ARG A 395 19.62 -10.73 20.55
N VAL A 396 18.64 -10.30 19.74
CA VAL A 396 18.56 -8.94 19.20
C VAL A 396 17.65 -8.08 20.06
N PRO A 397 18.13 -6.97 20.66
CA PRO A 397 17.28 -6.04 21.37
C PRO A 397 16.47 -5.21 20.37
N ILE A 398 15.16 -5.25 20.50
CA ILE A 398 14.20 -4.39 19.80
C ILE A 398 13.81 -3.30 20.79
N ARG A 399 14.06 -2.04 20.47
CA ARG A 399 13.70 -0.89 21.31
C ARG A 399 12.95 0.12 20.47
N TRP A 400 12.01 0.84 21.08
CA TRP A 400 11.28 1.91 20.41
C TRP A 400 10.96 3.03 21.38
N THR A 401 10.73 4.20 20.79
CA THR A 401 10.24 5.41 21.47
C THR A 401 9.02 5.91 20.71
N THR A 402 8.20 6.72 21.34
CA THR A 402 7.05 7.37 20.73
C THR A 402 7.14 8.87 20.89
N THR A 403 6.55 9.61 19.94
CA THR A 403 6.29 11.03 20.01
C THR A 403 4.82 11.27 19.62
N GLY A 404 4.27 12.43 19.97
CA GLY A 404 2.85 12.73 19.73
C GLY A 404 1.95 12.20 20.84
N THR A 405 0.75 11.73 20.51
CA THR A 405 -0.22 11.24 21.50
C THR A 405 0.35 10.05 22.29
N PRO A 406 0.21 10.02 23.63
CA PRO A 406 0.73 8.94 24.45
C PRO A 406 0.14 7.58 24.07
N ALA A 407 1.03 6.61 23.86
CA ALA A 407 0.64 5.23 23.60
C ALA A 407 0.17 4.55 24.90
N ALA A 408 -0.92 3.80 24.84
CA ALA A 408 -1.38 2.93 25.90
C ALA A 408 -0.74 1.53 25.82
N SER A 409 -0.47 1.05 24.60
CA SER A 409 0.15 -0.25 24.37
C SER A 409 0.80 -0.33 22.98
N PHE A 410 1.52 -1.44 22.73
CA PHE A 410 2.20 -1.71 21.47
C PHE A 410 1.92 -3.12 20.96
N THR A 411 1.88 -3.26 19.64
CA THR A 411 1.96 -4.55 18.95
C THR A 411 3.33 -4.65 18.29
N VAL A 412 4.04 -5.75 18.53
CA VAL A 412 5.38 -6.02 17.99
C VAL A 412 5.33 -7.30 17.16
N GLN A 413 5.76 -7.21 15.92
CA GLN A 413 5.82 -8.35 15.01
C GLN A 413 7.20 -8.50 14.38
N VAL A 414 7.53 -9.72 13.99
CA VAL A 414 8.77 -10.04 13.30
C VAL A 414 8.50 -11.05 12.19
N ARG A 415 9.25 -10.91 11.09
CA ARG A 415 9.38 -11.95 10.07
C ARG A 415 10.84 -12.20 9.75
N GLN A 416 11.18 -13.43 9.42
CA GLN A 416 12.47 -13.77 8.87
C GLN A 416 12.41 -13.56 7.35
N THR A 417 13.36 -12.82 6.79
CA THR A 417 13.41 -12.52 5.34
C THR A 417 14.51 -13.31 4.61
N SER A 418 15.34 -14.07 5.33
CA SER A 418 16.28 -15.03 4.76
C SER A 418 15.57 -16.33 4.35
N ALA A 419 16.24 -17.20 3.58
CA ALA A 419 15.69 -18.46 3.09
C ALA A 419 14.96 -19.26 4.18
N GLY A 420 13.79 -19.81 3.89
CA GLY A 420 12.92 -20.49 4.85
C GLY A 420 12.10 -19.55 5.75
N GLY A 421 12.06 -18.25 5.43
CA GLY A 421 11.28 -17.26 6.17
C GLY A 421 9.78 -17.47 6.01
N ARG A 422 9.04 -17.25 7.11
CA ARG A 422 7.57 -17.30 7.15
C ARG A 422 7.03 -15.88 7.25
N GLY A 423 5.72 -15.73 7.10
CA GLY A 423 4.99 -14.46 7.27
C GLY A 423 5.24 -13.77 8.63
N TRP A 424 4.56 -12.69 8.90
CA TRP A 424 4.68 -11.93 10.13
C TRP A 424 4.21 -12.77 11.35
N ARG A 425 5.08 -12.88 12.36
CA ARG A 425 4.80 -13.52 13.65
C ARG A 425 4.71 -12.45 14.75
N THR A 426 3.67 -12.48 15.54
CA THR A 426 3.52 -11.56 16.68
C THR A 426 4.44 -11.99 17.84
N LEU A 427 5.32 -11.07 18.27
CA LEU A 427 6.15 -11.23 19.48
C LEU A 427 5.42 -10.78 20.74
N ALA A 428 4.63 -9.71 20.64
CA ALA A 428 3.83 -9.21 21.73
C ALA A 428 2.60 -8.46 21.20
N ARG A 429 1.45 -8.65 21.85
CA ARG A 429 0.23 -7.87 21.67
C ARG A 429 -0.05 -7.08 22.95
N ARG A 430 -0.51 -5.82 22.80
CA ARG A 430 -0.90 -4.94 23.92
C ARG A 430 0.18 -4.82 25.01
N THR A 431 1.46 -4.90 24.65
CA THR A 431 2.54 -4.69 25.62
C THR A 431 2.69 -3.21 25.95
N THR A 432 2.95 -2.90 27.23
CA THR A 432 3.30 -1.56 27.69
C THR A 432 4.82 -1.33 27.70
N ARG A 433 5.62 -2.38 27.44
CA ARG A 433 7.07 -2.30 27.38
C ARG A 433 7.52 -1.53 26.15
N HIS A 434 8.64 -0.82 26.26
CA HIS A 434 9.32 -0.13 25.16
C HIS A 434 10.54 -0.91 24.62
N SER A 435 10.69 -2.15 25.03
CA SER A 435 11.74 -3.03 24.53
C SER A 435 11.35 -4.51 24.65
N LEU A 436 11.83 -5.30 23.68
CA LEU A 436 11.75 -6.76 23.67
C LEU A 436 13.08 -7.33 23.18
N ILE A 437 13.27 -8.63 23.39
CA ILE A 437 14.41 -9.36 22.84
C ILE A 437 13.89 -10.38 21.83
N LEU A 438 14.35 -10.27 20.60
CA LEU A 438 14.15 -11.28 19.58
C LEU A 438 15.23 -12.37 19.77
N ASN A 439 14.83 -13.61 20.00
CA ASN A 439 15.71 -14.76 19.94
C ASN A 439 15.86 -15.16 18.46
N GLY A 440 16.87 -14.60 17.81
CA GLY A 440 17.19 -14.85 16.42
C GLY A 440 18.03 -16.10 16.19
N GLN A 441 18.34 -16.40 14.94
CA GLN A 441 19.22 -17.48 14.51
C GLN A 441 20.46 -16.91 13.82
N PHE A 442 21.60 -17.54 14.00
CA PHE A 442 22.82 -17.16 13.28
C PHE A 442 22.62 -17.30 11.77
N GLY A 443 23.06 -16.30 11.02
CA GLY A 443 22.95 -16.24 9.56
C GLY A 443 21.57 -15.79 9.03
N ALA A 444 20.64 -15.46 9.92
CA ALA A 444 19.31 -15.03 9.53
C ALA A 444 19.18 -13.50 9.42
N THR A 445 18.27 -13.06 8.58
CA THR A 445 17.85 -11.65 8.49
C THR A 445 16.41 -11.55 8.96
N TYR A 446 16.14 -10.58 9.82
CA TYR A 446 14.81 -10.33 10.38
C TYR A 446 14.35 -8.93 10.03
N GLN A 447 13.08 -8.83 9.69
CA GLN A 447 12.37 -7.56 9.67
C GLN A 447 11.46 -7.50 10.91
N THR A 448 11.54 -6.41 11.65
CA THR A 448 10.74 -6.16 12.85
C THR A 448 9.85 -4.96 12.60
N ARG A 449 8.59 -5.01 13.04
CA ARG A 449 7.72 -3.85 13.02
C ARG A 449 7.01 -3.66 14.36
N VAL A 450 6.78 -2.38 14.70
CA VAL A 450 6.11 -1.97 15.93
C VAL A 450 5.08 -0.90 15.60
N ARG A 451 3.88 -1.03 16.15
CA ARG A 451 2.86 0.03 16.14
C ARG A 451 2.34 0.27 17.56
N ALA A 452 1.92 1.49 17.81
CA ALA A 452 1.33 1.93 19.07
C ALA A 452 -0.21 1.95 18.97
N VAL A 453 -0.88 1.77 20.10
CA VAL A 453 -2.32 1.97 20.29
C VAL A 453 -2.48 2.96 21.43
N THR A 454 -3.25 4.03 21.25
CA THR A 454 -3.56 5.04 22.27
C THR A 454 -4.65 4.55 23.22
N LYS A 455 -4.95 5.32 24.29
CA LYS A 455 -6.09 5.03 25.18
C LYS A 455 -7.44 5.10 24.47
N SER A 456 -7.57 5.96 23.44
CA SER A 456 -8.78 6.07 22.61
C SER A 456 -8.92 4.95 21.58
N GLY A 457 -7.94 4.04 21.47
CA GLY A 457 -7.93 2.96 20.48
C GLY A 457 -7.27 3.34 19.16
N ALA A 458 -6.85 4.60 18.95
CA ALA A 458 -6.16 5.02 17.73
C ALA A 458 -4.83 4.27 17.57
N VAL A 459 -4.53 3.82 16.34
CA VAL A 459 -3.37 2.99 16.01
C VAL A 459 -2.38 3.79 15.18
N SER A 460 -1.09 3.73 15.52
CA SER A 460 -0.04 4.35 14.71
C SER A 460 0.26 3.50 13.48
N ASN A 461 0.89 4.14 12.47
CA ASN A 461 1.54 3.38 11.40
C ASN A 461 2.62 2.45 11.97
N TRP A 462 2.94 1.39 11.21
CA TRP A 462 4.03 0.50 11.54
C TRP A 462 5.40 1.19 11.36
N ALA A 463 6.21 1.20 12.39
CA ALA A 463 7.62 1.49 12.26
C ALA A 463 8.37 0.18 11.99
N THR A 464 9.12 0.10 10.90
CA THR A 464 9.80 -1.13 10.46
C THR A 464 11.31 -0.96 10.47
N ALA A 465 12.04 -2.00 10.88
CA ALA A 465 13.51 -2.05 10.81
C ALA A 465 13.99 -3.45 10.44
N THR A 466 15.11 -3.52 9.73
CA THR A 466 15.76 -4.77 9.34
C THR A 466 17.02 -4.98 10.18
N THR A 467 17.21 -6.19 10.71
CA THR A 467 18.42 -6.62 11.43
C THR A 467 19.02 -7.85 10.78
N VAL A 468 20.30 -7.78 10.43
CA VAL A 468 21.08 -8.93 9.98
C VAL A 468 21.78 -9.55 11.18
N VAL A 469 21.58 -10.84 11.39
CA VAL A 469 22.27 -11.64 12.40
C VAL A 469 23.39 -12.39 11.68
N PRO A 470 24.69 -12.06 11.95
CA PRO A 470 25.79 -12.74 11.27
C PRO A 470 25.75 -14.26 11.47
N SER A 471 26.25 -15.01 10.51
CA SER A 471 26.58 -16.43 10.72
C SER A 471 27.60 -16.55 11.84
N ARG A 472 27.74 -17.74 12.42
CA ARG A 472 28.95 -18.07 13.20
C ARG A 472 30.13 -18.14 12.24
N ILE A 473 31.26 -18.67 12.70
CA ILE A 473 32.46 -18.90 11.87
C ILE A 473 32.01 -19.33 10.46
N PRO A 474 32.40 -18.58 9.43
CA PRO A 474 31.87 -18.81 8.10
C PRO A 474 32.28 -20.19 7.57
N ARG A 475 31.34 -20.90 6.99
CA ARG A 475 31.63 -22.13 6.24
C ARG A 475 32.17 -21.74 4.86
N GLY A 476 33.31 -22.30 4.47
CA GLY A 476 33.97 -22.02 3.21
C GLY A 476 35.25 -22.82 3.05
N GLN A 477 36.04 -22.47 2.03
CA GLN A 477 37.33 -23.10 1.75
C GLN A 477 38.45 -22.33 2.45
N TYR A 478 39.14 -23.00 3.35
CA TYR A 478 40.31 -22.49 4.06
C TYR A 478 41.57 -23.12 3.48
N ARG A 479 42.57 -22.30 3.18
CA ARG A 479 43.91 -22.75 2.76
C ARG A 479 44.97 -22.04 3.58
N GLY A 480 46.06 -22.72 3.94
CA GLY A 480 47.05 -22.24 4.89
C GLY A 480 46.64 -22.52 6.36
N ARG A 481 47.34 -21.91 7.30
CA ARG A 481 47.13 -22.17 8.73
C ARG A 481 46.00 -21.31 9.29
N TRP A 482 44.88 -21.94 9.65
CA TRP A 482 43.73 -21.33 10.33
C TRP A 482 43.42 -22.08 11.62
N VAL A 483 43.14 -21.34 12.70
CA VAL A 483 42.82 -21.90 14.01
C VAL A 483 41.56 -21.27 14.55
N THR A 484 40.65 -22.07 15.09
CA THR A 484 39.45 -21.59 15.76
C THR A 484 39.71 -21.53 17.27
N THR A 485 39.54 -20.36 17.86
CA THR A 485 39.74 -20.12 19.30
C THR A 485 38.45 -19.59 19.94
N ALA A 486 38.27 -19.93 21.22
CA ALA A 486 37.25 -19.29 22.05
C ALA A 486 37.75 -17.88 22.40
N VAL A 487 36.91 -16.86 22.15
CA VAL A 487 37.25 -15.44 22.41
C VAL A 487 36.09 -14.80 23.18
N ARG A 488 36.38 -14.38 24.40
CA ARG A 488 35.38 -13.71 25.25
C ARG A 488 34.90 -12.43 24.59
N GLY A 489 33.59 -12.29 24.42
CA GLY A 489 32.97 -11.12 23.80
C GLY A 489 32.88 -11.17 22.28
N ALA A 490 33.56 -12.09 21.61
CA ALA A 490 33.43 -12.30 20.18
C ALA A 490 32.00 -12.75 19.76
N TRP A 491 31.65 -12.54 18.51
CA TRP A 491 30.39 -13.00 17.97
C TRP A 491 30.29 -14.53 18.00
N GLY A 492 29.29 -15.04 18.70
CA GLY A 492 29.15 -16.48 18.96
C GLY A 492 30.22 -17.09 19.87
N GLY A 493 31.00 -16.27 20.54
CA GLY A 493 32.02 -16.69 21.53
C GLY A 493 33.32 -17.25 20.92
N ARG A 494 33.51 -17.16 19.61
CA ARG A 494 34.64 -17.75 18.89
C ARG A 494 35.07 -16.89 17.70
N ALA A 495 36.36 -16.98 17.35
CA ALA A 495 36.91 -16.44 16.11
C ALA A 495 37.71 -17.53 15.37
N ILE A 496 37.78 -17.45 14.06
CA ILE A 496 38.72 -18.20 13.24
C ILE A 496 39.84 -17.26 12.78
N THR A 497 41.05 -17.59 13.11
CA THR A 497 42.21 -16.74 12.87
C THR A 497 43.16 -17.37 11.87
N GLY A 498 43.43 -16.65 10.78
CA GLY A 498 44.48 -16.98 9.84
C GLY A 498 45.82 -16.48 10.38
N LEU A 499 46.75 -17.38 10.56
CA LEU A 499 48.00 -17.14 11.32
C LEU A 499 49.21 -16.91 10.43
N SER A 500 49.12 -17.14 9.12
CA SER A 500 50.29 -17.01 8.23
C SER A 500 49.99 -16.11 7.05
N PRO A 501 50.92 -15.27 6.63
CA PRO A 501 50.82 -14.53 5.38
C PRO A 501 50.50 -15.47 4.22
N GLY A 502 49.57 -15.08 3.36
CA GLY A 502 49.12 -15.88 2.24
C GLY A 502 47.99 -16.88 2.58
N ALA A 503 47.66 -17.15 3.85
CA ALA A 503 46.50 -17.95 4.21
C ALA A 503 45.21 -17.34 3.61
N THR A 504 44.30 -18.18 3.08
CA THR A 504 43.09 -17.69 2.41
C THR A 504 41.85 -18.38 2.94
N PHE A 505 40.75 -17.60 2.97
CA PHE A 505 39.39 -18.08 3.11
C PHE A 505 38.60 -17.69 1.88
N ALA A 506 37.79 -18.60 1.32
CA ALA A 506 36.91 -18.31 0.18
C ALA A 506 35.52 -18.92 0.37
N VAL A 507 34.50 -18.18 -0.06
CA VAL A 507 33.10 -18.63 0.00
C VAL A 507 32.30 -18.04 -1.18
N ARG A 508 31.31 -18.79 -1.65
CA ARG A 508 30.26 -18.28 -2.54
C ARG A 508 28.98 -18.06 -1.72
N PHE A 509 28.28 -16.97 -1.98
CA PHE A 509 27.04 -16.66 -1.28
C PHE A 509 26.03 -15.98 -2.23
N VAL A 510 24.78 -15.93 -1.79
CA VAL A 510 23.70 -15.18 -2.47
C VAL A 510 23.25 -14.07 -1.52
N GLY A 511 23.14 -12.84 -2.01
CA GLY A 511 22.71 -11.73 -1.17
C GLY A 511 22.82 -10.36 -1.86
N GLY A 512 22.29 -9.32 -1.23
CA GLY A 512 22.37 -7.93 -1.67
C GLY A 512 23.29 -7.06 -0.80
N SER A 513 23.91 -7.65 0.25
CA SER A 513 24.94 -6.98 1.05
C SER A 513 25.78 -8.01 1.80
N LEU A 514 27.02 -7.60 2.13
CA LEU A 514 27.95 -8.37 2.93
C LEU A 514 28.58 -7.48 3.98
N SER A 515 28.70 -7.99 5.24
CA SER A 515 29.62 -7.44 6.23
C SER A 515 30.46 -8.58 6.82
N ILE A 516 31.77 -8.37 6.93
CA ILE A 516 32.70 -9.26 7.62
C ILE A 516 32.85 -8.76 9.03
N VAL A 517 32.55 -9.59 10.01
CA VAL A 517 32.68 -9.29 11.43
C VAL A 517 33.89 -10.01 11.98
N GLY A 518 34.73 -9.30 12.75
CA GLY A 518 35.94 -9.87 13.31
C GLY A 518 36.57 -9.00 14.38
N GLU A 519 37.80 -9.30 14.69
CA GLU A 519 38.59 -8.63 15.71
C GLU A 519 39.59 -7.65 15.07
N VAL A 520 39.89 -6.58 15.80
CA VAL A 520 41.02 -5.68 15.53
C VAL A 520 41.82 -5.51 16.83
N GLY A 521 43.14 -5.49 16.72
CA GLY A 521 44.01 -5.41 17.91
C GLY A 521 45.47 -5.17 17.56
N PRO A 522 46.32 -5.09 18.61
CA PRO A 522 47.77 -4.79 18.46
C PRO A 522 48.54 -5.88 17.69
N GLN A 523 48.02 -7.12 17.70
CA GLN A 523 48.65 -8.29 17.05
C GLN A 523 48.07 -8.55 15.66
N ASP A 524 47.06 -7.79 15.23
CA ASP A 524 46.41 -8.00 13.95
C ASP A 524 47.12 -7.25 12.82
N GLY A 525 47.14 -7.86 11.64
CA GLY A 525 47.80 -7.36 10.45
C GLY A 525 46.87 -6.67 9.50
N SER A 526 46.91 -7.10 8.25
CA SER A 526 46.01 -6.63 7.18
C SER A 526 45.41 -7.82 6.43
N ALA A 527 44.23 -7.61 5.86
CA ALA A 527 43.58 -8.56 4.99
C ALA A 527 43.34 -7.97 3.61
N GLN A 528 43.58 -8.73 2.57
CA GLN A 528 43.05 -8.44 1.25
C GLN A 528 41.68 -9.12 1.09
N VAL A 529 40.65 -8.32 0.94
CA VAL A 529 39.28 -8.78 0.70
C VAL A 529 38.99 -8.61 -0.78
N THR A 530 38.84 -9.73 -1.48
CA THR A 530 38.44 -9.74 -2.90
C THR A 530 36.98 -10.15 -2.97
N LEU A 531 36.13 -9.26 -3.49
CA LEU A 531 34.70 -9.48 -3.68
C LEU A 531 34.40 -9.27 -5.18
N ASP A 532 33.94 -10.33 -5.84
CA ASP A 532 33.62 -10.36 -7.29
C ASP A 532 34.77 -9.80 -8.17
N GLY A 533 35.99 -10.17 -7.85
CA GLY A 533 37.21 -9.72 -8.56
C GLY A 533 37.79 -8.38 -8.10
N LYS A 534 37.04 -7.55 -7.36
CA LYS A 534 37.55 -6.28 -6.81
C LYS A 534 38.23 -6.53 -5.45
N THR A 535 39.50 -6.14 -5.34
CA THR A 535 40.29 -6.32 -4.10
C THR A 535 40.42 -5.01 -3.33
N THR A 536 40.19 -5.09 -2.01
CA THR A 536 40.37 -4.00 -1.05
C THR A 536 41.28 -4.48 0.08
N THR A 537 42.27 -3.68 0.45
CA THR A 537 43.11 -3.98 1.63
C THR A 537 42.47 -3.35 2.86
N VAL A 538 42.27 -4.17 3.90
CA VAL A 538 41.71 -3.78 5.20
C VAL A 538 42.81 -3.87 6.25
N ARG A 539 43.09 -2.79 6.97
CA ARG A 539 44.03 -2.74 8.12
C ARG A 539 43.26 -3.10 9.38
N LEU A 540 43.79 -4.02 10.19
CA LEU A 540 43.13 -4.56 11.37
C LEU A 540 43.90 -4.19 12.67
N HIS A 541 45.06 -3.60 12.55
CA HIS A 541 45.82 -3.13 13.69
C HIS A 541 45.07 -2.04 14.46
N ALA A 542 44.94 -2.18 15.77
CA ALA A 542 44.39 -1.22 16.71
C ALA A 542 45.16 -1.23 18.02
N ALA A 543 45.22 -0.09 18.72
CA ALA A 543 45.99 0.02 20.00
C ALA A 543 45.46 -0.90 21.10
N ARG A 544 44.20 -1.30 21.04
CA ARG A 544 43.54 -2.23 21.98
C ARG A 544 42.73 -3.26 21.23
N PRO A 545 42.57 -4.49 21.77
CA PRO A 545 41.73 -5.49 21.11
C PRO A 545 40.27 -5.12 21.21
N HIS A 546 39.55 -5.23 20.08
CA HIS A 546 38.12 -5.02 19.98
C HIS A 546 37.48 -6.13 19.13
N THR A 547 36.59 -6.88 19.72
CA THR A 547 35.78 -7.90 19.07
C THR A 547 34.58 -7.29 18.36
N ARG A 548 33.92 -8.04 17.45
CA ARG A 548 32.69 -7.71 16.76
C ARG A 548 32.77 -6.43 15.93
N ARG A 549 33.95 -6.08 15.46
CA ARG A 549 34.12 -4.95 14.51
C ARG A 549 33.71 -5.36 13.12
N VAL A 550 33.12 -4.43 12.37
CA VAL A 550 32.92 -4.59 10.94
C VAL A 550 34.24 -4.31 10.24
N LEU A 551 34.89 -5.37 9.77
CA LEU A 551 36.19 -5.30 9.12
C LEU A 551 36.03 -4.81 7.67
N PHE A 552 34.95 -5.23 7.01
CA PHE A 552 34.62 -4.87 5.64
C PHE A 552 33.11 -4.90 5.45
N ALA A 553 32.56 -3.97 4.67
CA ALA A 553 31.15 -3.97 4.30
C ALA A 553 30.97 -3.53 2.85
N ALA A 554 30.05 -4.16 2.14
CA ALA A 554 29.66 -3.82 0.77
C ALA A 554 28.15 -3.97 0.56
N ARG A 555 27.59 -3.03 -0.21
CA ARG A 555 26.27 -3.18 -0.83
C ARG A 555 26.47 -3.80 -2.22
N LEU A 556 25.61 -4.76 -2.57
CA LEU A 556 25.74 -5.57 -3.77
C LEU A 556 24.41 -5.51 -4.55
N ALA A 557 24.47 -5.74 -5.84
CA ALA A 557 23.27 -6.17 -6.58
C ALA A 557 22.78 -7.49 -6.02
N GLY A 558 21.48 -7.77 -6.07
CA GLY A 558 20.97 -9.09 -5.67
C GLY A 558 21.56 -10.18 -6.57
N GLY A 559 22.09 -11.27 -6.02
CA GLY A 559 22.66 -12.32 -6.86
C GLY A 559 23.70 -13.19 -6.16
N ARG A 560 24.42 -13.97 -6.99
CA ARG A 560 25.52 -14.84 -6.55
C ARG A 560 26.83 -14.06 -6.54
N HIS A 561 27.55 -14.15 -5.43
CA HIS A 561 28.81 -13.45 -5.19
C HIS A 561 29.90 -14.40 -4.76
N ARG A 562 31.16 -13.98 -4.97
CA ARG A 562 32.35 -14.71 -4.58
C ARG A 562 33.24 -13.83 -3.68
N LEU A 563 33.38 -14.24 -2.41
CA LEU A 563 34.28 -13.62 -1.44
C LEU A 563 35.58 -14.44 -1.32
N ARG A 564 36.71 -13.76 -1.30
CA ARG A 564 38.02 -14.31 -0.89
C ARG A 564 38.69 -13.34 0.08
N ILE A 565 39.18 -13.85 1.20
CA ILE A 565 39.98 -13.09 2.16
C ILE A 565 41.37 -13.72 2.17
N ARG A 566 42.44 -12.90 2.04
CA ARG A 566 43.84 -13.31 2.12
C ARG A 566 44.52 -12.55 3.25
N VAL A 567 45.20 -13.26 4.10
CA VAL A 567 46.03 -12.70 5.17
C VAL A 567 47.28 -12.03 4.58
N VAL A 568 47.54 -10.77 4.98
CA VAL A 568 48.72 -10.02 4.59
C VAL A 568 49.42 -9.52 5.86
N GLY A 569 50.59 -10.05 6.13
CA GLY A 569 51.34 -9.75 7.38
C GLY A 569 50.91 -10.61 8.57
N ALA A 570 50.57 -9.98 9.69
CA ALA A 570 50.19 -10.67 10.94
C ALA A 570 48.77 -11.28 10.86
N ALA A 571 48.26 -11.75 11.97
CA ALA A 571 46.99 -12.51 12.06
C ALA A 571 45.75 -11.72 11.57
N VAL A 572 44.74 -12.47 11.10
CA VAL A 572 43.41 -11.95 10.73
C VAL A 572 42.35 -12.82 11.38
N ALA A 573 41.57 -12.27 12.30
CA ALA A 573 40.53 -12.97 13.04
C ALA A 573 39.14 -12.63 12.49
N ILE A 574 38.38 -13.64 12.07
CA ILE A 574 37.02 -13.54 11.55
C ILE A 574 36.06 -14.21 12.54
N GLU A 575 35.01 -13.51 12.94
CA GLU A 575 34.00 -14.00 13.87
C GLU A 575 32.71 -14.44 13.17
N GLY A 576 32.39 -13.82 12.01
CA GLY A 576 31.20 -14.15 11.25
C GLY A 576 31.01 -13.35 9.96
N LEU A 577 30.07 -13.79 9.13
CA LEU A 577 29.62 -13.06 7.94
C LEU A 577 28.15 -12.68 8.11
N ALA A 578 27.83 -11.42 7.86
CA ALA A 578 26.48 -10.92 7.77
C ALA A 578 26.13 -10.74 6.28
N ILE A 579 25.18 -11.51 5.81
CA ILE A 579 24.68 -11.48 4.43
C ILE A 579 23.19 -11.19 4.49
N ALA A 580 22.75 -10.12 3.83
CA ALA A 580 21.34 -9.80 3.71
C ALA A 580 20.88 -10.02 2.27
N ASN A 581 19.74 -10.68 2.11
CA ASN A 581 19.01 -10.68 0.84
C ASN A 581 18.26 -9.35 0.74
N ARG A 582 18.55 -8.55 -0.29
CA ARG A 582 17.57 -7.55 -0.71
C ARG A 582 16.50 -8.31 -1.49
N ARG A 583 15.29 -8.39 -0.94
CA ARG A 583 14.11 -8.34 -1.80
C ARG A 583 13.89 -6.86 -2.01
N SER A 584 13.94 -6.48 -3.28
CA SER A 584 13.51 -5.19 -3.81
C SER A 584 12.14 -4.84 -3.28
#